data_0e91abbb859a99c2a14e72aa0cdc9758
#
_entry.id   0e91abbb859a99c2a14e72aa0cdc9758
#
_cell.length_a   1.000
_cell.length_b   1.000
_cell.length_c   1.000
_cell.angle_alpha   90.00
_cell.angle_beta   90.00
_cell.angle_gamma   90.00
#
_symmetry.space_group_name_H-M   'P 1'
#
loop_
_entity.id
_entity.type
_entity.pdbx_description
1 polymer ?
#
loop_
_entity_poly.entity_id
_entity_poly.type
_entity_poly.pdbx_seq_one_letter_code
_entity_poly.pdbx_strand_id
1 'polypeptide(L)' 'MVYIILGAGFEESEAIVPCDLLRRAGVQTRLVGIGGTEIVGSHGITVRADCTAEETDLTDLLPRDGK' A
#
# COMPACT_ATOMS: atom_id res chain seq x y z
N MET A 1 -2.77 -12.46 0.87
CA MET A 1 -1.93 -11.24 0.91
C MET A 1 -2.78 -10.04 0.57
N VAL A 2 -2.75 -9.03 1.42
CA VAL A 2 -3.45 -7.77 1.17
C VAL A 2 -2.43 -6.71 0.82
N TYR A 3 -2.71 -5.92 -0.21
CA TYR A 3 -1.85 -4.81 -0.60
C TYR A 3 -2.58 -3.50 -0.33
N ILE A 4 -1.88 -2.58 0.31
CA ILE A 4 -2.37 -1.23 0.51
C ILE A 4 -1.48 -0.31 -0.32
N ILE A 5 -2.09 0.36 -1.29
CA ILE A 5 -1.34 1.15 -2.27
C ILE A 5 -1.23 2.58 -1.75
N LEU A 6 0.00 3.10 -1.69
CA LEU A 6 0.27 4.44 -1.22
C LEU A 6 0.74 5.31 -2.37
N GLY A 7 -0.04 6.32 -2.71
CA GLY A 7 0.40 7.38 -3.61
C GLY A 7 0.64 8.65 -2.82
N ALA A 8 1.35 9.61 -3.40
CA ALA A 8 1.60 10.88 -2.76
C ALA A 8 0.26 11.55 -2.40
N GLY A 9 0.16 12.08 -1.19
CA GLY A 9 -1.06 12.70 -0.71
C GLY A 9 -2.07 11.75 -0.12
N PHE A 10 -1.68 10.49 0.13
CA PHE A 10 -2.61 9.52 0.72
C PHE A 10 -3.04 9.97 2.12
N GLU A 11 -4.19 9.46 2.58
CA GLU A 11 -4.66 9.74 3.95
C GLU A 11 -3.97 8.79 4.90
N GLU A 12 -3.15 9.33 5.79
CA GLU A 12 -2.27 8.54 6.64
C GLU A 12 -3.06 7.52 7.48
N SER A 13 -4.10 7.99 8.18
CA SER A 13 -4.84 7.09 9.06
C SER A 13 -5.62 6.06 8.26
N GLU A 14 -6.12 6.43 7.09
CA GLU A 14 -6.91 5.50 6.28
C GLU A 14 -6.06 4.36 5.72
N ALA A 15 -4.77 4.58 5.60
CA ALA A 15 -3.86 3.54 5.13
C ALA A 15 -3.25 2.76 6.28
N ILE A 16 -2.79 3.45 7.31
CA ILE A 16 -2.00 2.83 8.38
C ILE A 16 -2.87 2.06 9.36
N VAL A 17 -4.06 2.58 9.70
CA VAL A 17 -4.92 1.90 10.66
C VAL A 17 -5.38 0.54 10.13
N PRO A 18 -5.89 0.44 8.89
CA PRO A 18 -6.22 -0.89 8.36
C PRO A 18 -5.02 -1.82 8.30
N CYS A 19 -3.85 -1.30 7.92
CA CYS A 19 -2.64 -2.10 7.87
C CYS A 19 -2.31 -2.67 9.25
N ASP A 20 -2.36 -1.82 10.27
CA ASP A 20 -2.10 -2.25 11.64
C ASP A 20 -3.08 -3.32 12.09
N LEU A 21 -4.37 -3.08 11.85
CA LEU A 21 -5.40 -4.02 12.29
C LEU A 21 -5.28 -5.36 11.57
N LEU A 22 -4.99 -5.33 10.27
CA LEU A 22 -4.82 -6.56 9.51
C LEU A 22 -3.62 -7.36 10.00
N ARG A 23 -2.51 -6.67 10.26
CA ARG A 23 -1.30 -7.36 10.75
C ARG A 23 -1.52 -7.94 12.14
N ARG A 24 -2.25 -7.23 13.00
CA ARG A 24 -2.60 -7.75 14.31
C ARG A 24 -3.45 -9.00 14.23
N ALA A 25 -4.28 -9.08 13.20
CA ALA A 25 -5.14 -10.24 12.98
C ALA A 25 -4.41 -11.40 12.27
N GLY A 26 -3.12 -11.24 12.00
CA GLY A 26 -2.34 -12.29 11.35
C GLY A 26 -2.47 -12.32 9.84
N VAL A 27 -3.03 -11.28 9.24
CA VAL A 27 -3.17 -11.22 7.79
C VAL A 27 -1.91 -10.62 7.19
N GLN A 28 -1.34 -11.28 6.20
CA GLN A 28 -0.18 -10.75 5.49
C GLN A 28 -0.58 -9.50 4.73
N THR A 29 0.04 -8.39 5.07
CA THR A 29 -0.31 -7.09 4.52
C THR A 29 0.96 -6.34 4.12
N ARG A 30 0.96 -5.76 2.92
CA ARG A 30 2.08 -4.98 2.43
C ARG A 30 1.63 -3.59 2.04
N LEU A 31 2.46 -2.62 2.42
CA LEU A 31 2.31 -1.25 1.93
C LEU A 31 3.12 -1.12 0.64
N VAL A 32 2.47 -0.72 -0.43
CA VAL A 32 3.10 -0.64 -1.75
C VAL A 32 3.16 0.82 -2.16
N GLY A 33 4.37 1.33 -2.40
CA GLY A 33 4.56 2.73 -2.77
C GLY A 33 4.56 2.93 -4.27
N ILE A 34 3.87 3.97 -4.71
CA ILE A 34 3.89 4.37 -6.11
C ILE A 34 4.89 5.51 -6.25
N GLY A 35 5.91 5.28 -7.08
CA GLY A 35 6.94 6.27 -7.30
C GLY A 35 8.12 6.18 -6.35
N GLY A 36 8.11 5.24 -5.43
CA GLY A 36 9.20 5.04 -4.49
C GLY A 36 8.72 4.40 -3.21
N THR A 37 9.64 4.24 -2.26
CA THR A 37 9.30 3.62 -0.98
C THR A 37 8.99 4.64 0.11
N GLU A 38 9.36 5.92 -0.10
CA GLU A 38 9.04 6.96 0.87
C GLU A 38 7.90 7.81 0.30
N ILE A 39 6.74 7.69 0.90
CA ILE A 39 5.54 8.34 0.39
C ILE A 39 5.03 9.32 1.44
N VAL A 40 4.80 10.55 1.02
CA VAL A 40 4.33 11.61 1.91
C VAL A 40 2.81 11.69 1.83
N GLY A 41 2.15 11.57 2.97
CA GLY A 41 0.72 11.66 3.04
C GLY A 41 0.21 13.10 3.01
N SER A 42 -1.11 13.24 3.02
CA SER A 42 -1.75 14.54 2.87
C SER A 42 -1.46 15.47 4.04
N HIS A 43 -1.08 14.93 5.18
CA HIS A 43 -0.76 15.73 6.37
C HIS A 43 0.74 15.80 6.62
N GLY A 44 1.55 15.50 5.61
CA GLY A 44 2.99 15.67 5.70
C GLY A 44 3.73 14.55 6.40
N ILE A 45 3.06 13.45 6.71
CA ILE A 45 3.70 12.32 7.37
C ILE A 45 4.31 11.42 6.29
N THR A 46 5.61 11.19 6.39
CA THR A 46 6.30 10.31 5.47
C THR A 46 6.21 8.87 5.97
N VAL A 47 5.71 8.01 5.13
CA VAL A 47 5.59 6.59 5.44
C VAL A 47 6.49 5.80 4.51
N ARG A 48 7.21 4.84 5.07
CA ARG A 48 8.04 3.95 4.27
C ARG A 48 7.23 2.72 3.88
N ALA A 49 7.06 2.54 2.58
CA ALA A 49 6.38 1.37 2.06
C ALA A 49 7.28 0.14 2.13
N ASP A 50 6.67 -1.02 2.15
CA ASP A 50 7.42 -2.28 2.19
C ASP A 50 8.08 -2.57 0.84
N CYS A 51 7.46 -2.13 -0.23
CA CYS A 51 7.98 -2.34 -1.58
C CYS A 51 7.38 -1.28 -2.49
N THR A 52 7.89 -1.21 -3.71
CA THR A 52 7.34 -0.31 -4.72
C THR A 52 6.39 -1.06 -5.64
N ALA A 53 5.58 -0.29 -6.37
CA ALA A 53 4.67 -0.88 -7.35
C ALA A 53 5.43 -1.64 -8.43
N GLU A 54 6.62 -1.15 -8.80
CA GLU A 54 7.42 -1.83 -9.82
C GLU A 54 7.95 -3.17 -9.33
N GLU A 55 8.27 -3.27 -8.04
CA GLU A 55 8.77 -4.51 -7.46
C GLU A 55 7.66 -5.54 -7.26
N THR A 56 6.44 -5.07 -7.18
CA THR A 56 5.28 -5.93 -6.96
C THR A 56 4.53 -6.08 -8.28
N ASP A 57 4.26 -7.31 -8.65
CA ASP A 57 3.49 -7.53 -9.85
C ASP A 57 2.02 -7.24 -9.57
N LEU A 58 1.61 -6.03 -9.93
CA LEU A 58 0.25 -5.59 -9.64
C LEU A 58 -0.79 -6.19 -10.57
N THR A 59 -0.37 -6.99 -11.54
CA THR A 59 -1.35 -7.61 -12.44
C THR A 59 -2.28 -8.52 -11.69
N ASP A 60 -1.84 -9.06 -10.55
CA ASP A 60 -2.70 -9.90 -9.72
C ASP A 60 -3.83 -9.10 -9.08
N LEU A 61 -3.70 -7.78 -9.02
CA LEU A 61 -4.70 -6.90 -8.40
C LEU A 61 -5.67 -6.33 -9.42
N LEU A 62 -5.40 -6.51 -10.71
CA LEU A 62 -6.19 -5.93 -11.77
C LEU A 62 -7.15 -6.97 -12.32
N PRO A 63 -8.32 -6.53 -12.80
CA PRO A 63 -9.22 -7.47 -13.47
C PRO A 63 -8.53 -8.11 -14.66
N ARG A 64 -8.75 -9.38 -14.84
CA ARG A 64 -8.19 -10.09 -15.98
C ARG A 64 -8.99 -9.78 -17.21
N ASP A 65 -8.27 -9.62 -18.32
CA ASP A 65 -8.91 -9.42 -19.58
C ASP A 65 -9.70 -10.64 -19.98
N GLY A 66 -10.75 -10.42 -20.69
CA GLY A 66 -11.55 -11.50 -21.20
C GLY A 66 -12.46 -12.08 -20.16
N LYS A 67 -12.43 -11.41 -19.09
CA LYS A 67 -13.27 -11.86 -18.07
C LYS A 67 -14.42 -11.13 -17.96
#